data_713d0be0cc351f19a24430b13f15ed7e
#
_entry.id   713d0be0cc351f19a24430b13f15ed7e
#
_cell.length_a   1.000
_cell.length_b   1.000
_cell.length_c   1.000
_cell.angle_alpha   90.00
_cell.angle_beta   90.00
_cell.angle_gamma   90.00
#
_symmetry.space_group_name_H-M   'P 1'
#
loop_
_entity.id
_entity.type
_entity.pdbx_description
1 polymer ?
#
loop_
_entity_poly.entity_id
_entity_poly.type
_entity_poly.pdbx_seq_one_letter_code
_entity_poly.pdbx_strand_id
1 'polypeptide(L)'
;VINNIPIIIYMTLAALVFGQSFRNMAIAMIAFGWLVMARNVRNLVLMYRDREYNLASRCLGTPVWRILLKNIFPYLISVVILRLALSIPQTIALESTLSYLGLGLDVNTPSLGILLRNARNYFLQYPYLLVFPAVIVSLITITFYLVGNAFSDAADPRNHV
;
A
#
# COMPACT_ATOMS: atom_id res chain seq x y z
N VAL A 1 0.66 11.08 16.29
CA VAL A 1 -0.78 11.10 16.64
C VAL A 1 -1.62 10.55 15.47
N ILE A 2 -1.49 11.07 14.24
CA ILE A 2 -2.35 10.70 13.08
C ILE A 2 -2.36 9.18 12.82
N ASN A 3 -1.25 8.48 12.98
CA ASN A 3 -1.12 7.05 12.67
C ASN A 3 -1.69 6.10 13.76
N ASN A 4 -2.18 6.63 14.87
CA ASN A 4 -2.80 5.80 15.91
C ASN A 4 -4.31 5.61 15.68
N ILE A 5 -4.88 6.30 14.70
CA ILE A 5 -6.27 6.15 14.30
C ILE A 5 -6.30 5.21 13.09
N PRO A 6 -7.15 4.16 13.09
CA PRO A 6 -7.32 3.28 11.94
C PRO A 6 -7.69 4.05 10.67
N ILE A 7 -7.04 3.72 9.55
CA ILE A 7 -7.27 4.41 8.27
C ILE A 7 -8.73 4.37 7.82
N ILE A 8 -9.46 3.32 8.20
CA ILE A 8 -10.88 3.16 7.88
C ILE A 8 -11.73 4.31 8.45
N ILE A 9 -11.34 4.86 9.61
CA ILE A 9 -12.07 5.98 10.24
C ILE A 9 -11.87 7.24 9.40
N TYR A 10 -10.65 7.53 8.95
CA TYR A 10 -10.39 8.68 8.07
C TYR A 10 -11.14 8.56 6.75
N MET A 11 -11.17 7.35 6.16
CA MET A 11 -11.88 7.12 4.91
C MET A 11 -13.40 7.30 5.08
N THR A 12 -13.96 6.78 6.18
CA THR A 12 -15.38 6.94 6.50
C THR A 12 -15.75 8.41 6.70
N LEU A 13 -14.96 9.15 7.48
CA LEU A 13 -15.17 10.58 7.68
C LEU A 13 -15.06 11.36 6.36
N ALA A 14 -14.07 11.03 5.53
CA ALA A 14 -13.93 11.65 4.22
C ALA A 14 -15.15 11.37 3.32
N ALA A 15 -15.65 10.14 3.31
CA ALA A 15 -16.85 9.76 2.55
C ALA A 15 -18.10 10.50 3.05
N LEU A 16 -18.25 10.70 4.36
CA LEU A 16 -19.38 11.42 4.97
C LEU A 16 -19.32 12.93 4.69
N VAL A 17 -18.13 13.54 4.72
CA VAL A 17 -17.97 15.00 4.54
C VAL A 17 -17.95 15.39 3.06
N PHE A 18 -17.22 14.65 2.22
CA PHE A 18 -16.99 15.00 0.83
C PHE A 18 -17.87 14.20 -0.16
N GLY A 19 -18.62 13.22 0.34
CA GLY A 19 -19.48 12.35 -0.45
C GLY A 19 -18.75 11.12 -1.01
N GLN A 20 -19.57 10.10 -1.38
CA GLN A 20 -19.15 8.79 -1.85
C GLN A 20 -18.86 8.81 -3.36
N SER A 21 -17.75 9.43 -3.77
CA SER A 21 -17.31 9.42 -5.16
C SER A 21 -15.90 8.84 -5.29
N PHE A 22 -15.59 8.26 -6.44
CA PHE A 22 -14.26 7.74 -6.74
C PHE A 22 -13.16 8.79 -6.51
N ARG A 23 -13.38 10.02 -6.99
CA ARG A 23 -12.44 11.13 -6.86
C ARG A 23 -12.14 11.45 -5.39
N ASN A 24 -13.18 11.61 -4.57
CA ASN A 24 -13.03 11.96 -3.16
C ASN A 24 -12.33 10.86 -2.38
N MET A 25 -12.67 9.60 -2.67
CA MET A 25 -12.03 8.43 -2.07
C MET A 25 -10.56 8.33 -2.46
N ALA A 26 -10.22 8.54 -3.74
CA ALA A 26 -8.83 8.54 -4.20
C ALA A 26 -8.00 9.66 -3.52
N ILE A 27 -8.54 10.88 -3.42
CA ILE A 27 -7.89 11.99 -2.72
C ILE A 27 -7.65 11.63 -1.24
N ALA A 28 -8.63 11.06 -0.56
CA ALA A 28 -8.49 10.65 0.83
C ALA A 28 -7.42 9.56 0.99
N MET A 29 -7.40 8.56 0.11
CA MET A 29 -6.37 7.50 0.10
C MET A 29 -4.97 8.07 -0.10
N ILE A 30 -4.79 9.02 -1.00
CA ILE A 30 -3.50 9.69 -1.22
C ILE A 30 -3.13 10.53 0.01
N ALA A 31 -4.06 11.31 0.56
CA ALA A 31 -3.81 12.20 1.69
C ALA A 31 -3.36 11.46 2.97
N PHE A 32 -3.79 10.22 3.18
CA PHE A 32 -3.44 9.44 4.37
C PHE A 32 -2.51 8.26 4.08
N GLY A 33 -2.50 7.72 2.87
CA GLY A 33 -1.72 6.52 2.50
C GLY A 33 -0.20 6.73 2.54
N TRP A 34 0.28 7.90 2.16
CA TRP A 34 1.72 8.21 2.14
C TRP A 34 2.37 8.15 3.53
N LEU A 35 1.60 8.37 4.61
CA LEU A 35 2.11 8.37 5.98
C LEU A 35 2.71 7.01 6.38
N VAL A 36 2.10 5.92 5.94
CA VAL A 36 2.59 4.56 6.19
C VAL A 36 3.92 4.33 5.47
N MET A 37 3.99 4.75 4.20
CA MET A 37 5.20 4.63 3.39
C MET A 37 6.35 5.46 3.95
N ALA A 38 6.09 6.72 4.31
CA ALA A 38 7.08 7.61 4.91
C ALA A 38 7.67 7.03 6.21
N ARG A 39 6.84 6.41 7.06
CA ARG A 39 7.30 5.75 8.28
C ARG A 39 8.18 4.52 7.96
N ASN A 40 7.79 3.71 7.00
CA ASN A 40 8.58 2.54 6.60
C ASN A 40 9.95 2.97 6.06
N VAL A 41 10.00 3.94 5.17
CA VAL A 41 11.26 4.48 4.63
C VAL A 41 12.12 5.09 5.74
N ARG A 42 11.53 5.87 6.65
CA ARG A 42 12.25 6.41 7.81
C ARG A 42 12.90 5.31 8.66
N ASN A 43 12.16 4.25 8.98
CA ASN A 43 12.68 3.15 9.79
C ASN A 43 13.84 2.42 9.09
N LEU A 44 13.73 2.22 7.77
CA LEU A 44 14.81 1.65 6.97
C LEU A 44 16.05 2.54 6.97
N VAL A 45 15.88 3.85 6.75
CA VAL A 45 17.01 4.79 6.81
C VAL A 45 17.69 4.76 8.17
N LEU A 46 16.93 4.73 9.26
CA LEU A 46 17.50 4.63 10.61
C LEU A 46 18.29 3.33 10.82
N MET A 47 17.78 2.20 10.29
CA MET A 47 18.45 0.90 10.38
C MET A 47 19.79 0.87 9.61
N TYR A 48 19.83 1.49 8.41
CA TYR A 48 21.04 1.52 7.60
C TYR A 48 22.01 2.63 7.99
N ARG A 49 21.55 3.73 8.59
CA ARG A 49 22.34 4.90 8.97
C ARG A 49 23.54 4.54 9.84
N ASP A 50 23.35 3.65 10.80
CA ASP A 50 24.31 3.34 11.83
C ASP A 50 25.12 2.05 11.52
N ARG A 51 25.07 1.56 10.26
CA ARG A 51 25.92 0.47 9.80
C ARG A 51 27.40 0.89 9.77
N GLU A 52 28.30 -0.03 10.07
CA GLU A 52 29.75 0.21 10.21
C GLU A 52 30.38 0.92 9.02
N TYR A 53 30.00 0.52 7.78
CA TYR A 53 30.51 1.15 6.56
C TYR A 53 30.06 2.63 6.40
N ASN A 54 28.90 2.98 6.95
CA ASN A 54 28.41 4.36 6.96
C ASN A 54 29.09 5.20 8.05
N LEU A 55 29.37 4.58 9.21
CA LEU A 55 30.15 5.21 10.26
C LEU A 55 31.59 5.48 9.78
N ALA A 56 32.24 4.50 9.16
CA ALA A 56 33.57 4.68 8.56
C ALA A 56 33.58 5.80 7.51
N SER A 57 32.58 5.84 6.63
CA SER A 57 32.42 6.91 5.63
C SER A 57 32.31 8.30 6.26
N ARG A 58 31.62 8.41 7.41
CA ARG A 58 31.51 9.68 8.16
C ARG A 58 32.83 10.08 8.78
N CYS A 59 33.58 9.12 9.37
CA CYS A 59 34.92 9.39 9.92
C CYS A 59 35.89 9.89 8.85
N LEU A 60 35.73 9.45 7.59
CA LEU A 60 36.50 9.91 6.44
C LEU A 60 35.99 11.26 5.86
N GLY A 61 35.05 11.93 6.54
CA GLY A 61 34.55 13.24 6.12
C GLY A 61 33.57 13.22 4.93
N THR A 62 33.03 12.05 4.57
CA THR A 62 32.06 11.96 3.47
C THR A 62 30.77 12.72 3.82
N PRO A 63 30.29 13.64 2.97
CA PRO A 63 29.09 14.41 3.25
C PRO A 63 27.84 13.52 3.30
N VAL A 64 26.91 13.85 4.19
CA VAL A 64 25.73 13.03 4.52
C VAL A 64 24.88 12.70 3.28
N TRP A 65 24.69 13.66 2.38
CA TRP A 65 23.91 13.44 1.15
C TRP A 65 24.54 12.36 0.24
N ARG A 66 25.89 12.26 0.20
CA ARG A 66 26.59 11.22 -0.57
C ARG A 66 26.42 9.85 0.06
N ILE A 67 26.49 9.76 1.39
CA ILE A 67 26.19 8.51 2.13
C ILE A 67 24.75 8.09 1.86
N LEU A 68 23.80 9.03 1.92
CA LEU A 68 22.40 8.74 1.65
C LEU A 68 22.20 8.16 0.24
N LEU A 69 22.72 8.82 -0.78
CA LEU A 69 22.49 8.42 -2.18
C LEU A 69 23.30 7.20 -2.61
N LYS A 70 24.54 7.02 -2.14
CA LYS A 70 25.40 5.93 -2.59
C LYS A 70 25.32 4.68 -1.71
N ASN A 71 25.16 4.87 -0.38
CA ASN A 71 25.26 3.76 0.55
C ASN A 71 23.90 3.28 1.07
N ILE A 72 22.91 4.18 1.18
CA ILE A 72 21.60 3.84 1.79
C ILE A 72 20.53 3.65 0.72
N PHE A 73 20.44 4.57 -0.24
CA PHE A 73 19.38 4.57 -1.25
C PHE A 73 19.29 3.29 -2.09
N PRO A 74 20.39 2.65 -2.55
CA PRO A 74 20.33 1.40 -3.29
C PRO A 74 19.61 0.28 -2.52
N TYR A 75 19.81 0.19 -1.21
CA TYR A 75 19.13 -0.79 -0.36
C TYR A 75 17.68 -0.43 -0.07
N LEU A 76 17.32 0.85 -0.19
CA LEU A 76 15.93 1.27 -0.03
C LEU A 76 15.10 0.94 -1.26
N ILE A 77 15.68 0.97 -2.46
CA ILE A 77 14.95 0.79 -3.72
C ILE A 77 14.22 -0.54 -3.75
N SER A 78 14.88 -1.67 -3.42
CA SER A 78 14.28 -2.99 -3.42
C SER A 78 13.06 -3.06 -2.50
N VAL A 79 13.18 -2.55 -1.27
CA VAL A 79 12.08 -2.54 -0.30
C VAL A 79 10.96 -1.60 -0.73
N VAL A 80 11.30 -0.44 -1.30
CA VAL A 80 10.31 0.54 -1.80
C VAL A 80 9.52 -0.05 -2.97
N ILE A 81 10.19 -0.70 -3.93
CA ILE A 81 9.54 -1.38 -5.06
C ILE A 81 8.54 -2.43 -4.57
N LEU A 82 8.97 -3.30 -3.64
CA LEU A 82 8.07 -4.29 -3.06
C LEU A 82 6.86 -3.64 -2.38
N ARG A 83 7.08 -2.60 -1.59
CA ARG A 83 6.00 -1.87 -0.90
C ARG A 83 5.05 -1.19 -1.86
N LEU A 84 5.54 -0.61 -2.95
CA LEU A 84 4.71 -0.02 -4.00
C LEU A 84 3.86 -1.08 -4.70
N ALA A 85 4.45 -2.21 -5.07
CA ALA A 85 3.71 -3.32 -5.67
C ALA A 85 2.59 -3.84 -4.76
N LEU A 86 2.87 -4.01 -3.46
CA LEU A 86 1.88 -4.46 -2.48
C LEU A 86 0.85 -3.38 -2.12
N SER A 87 1.14 -2.10 -2.33
CA SER A 87 0.18 -1.01 -2.08
C SER A 87 -1.03 -1.07 -3.01
N ILE A 88 -0.86 -1.59 -4.23
CA ILE A 88 -1.94 -1.71 -5.21
C ILE A 88 -3.04 -2.66 -4.71
N PRO A 89 -2.77 -3.95 -4.42
CA PRO A 89 -3.80 -4.84 -3.91
C PRO A 89 -4.35 -4.40 -2.54
N GLN A 90 -3.52 -3.78 -1.68
CA GLN A 90 -3.98 -3.25 -0.40
C GLN A 90 -5.00 -2.12 -0.58
N THR A 91 -4.78 -1.24 -1.57
CA THR A 91 -5.72 -0.16 -1.91
C THR A 91 -7.04 -0.73 -2.45
N ILE A 92 -6.98 -1.74 -3.33
CA ILE A 92 -8.16 -2.43 -3.85
C ILE A 92 -8.92 -3.12 -2.71
N ALA A 93 -8.23 -3.80 -1.81
CA ALA A 93 -8.84 -4.46 -0.66
C ALA A 93 -9.49 -3.46 0.31
N LEU A 94 -8.86 -2.32 0.55
CA LEU A 94 -9.40 -1.25 1.38
C LEU A 94 -10.67 -0.63 0.74
N GLU A 95 -10.61 -0.30 -0.55
CA GLU A 95 -11.78 0.17 -1.31
C GLU A 95 -12.93 -0.85 -1.23
N SER A 96 -12.61 -2.11 -1.53
CA SER A 96 -13.61 -3.19 -1.53
C SER A 96 -14.25 -3.38 -0.15
N THR A 97 -13.46 -3.29 0.92
CA THR A 97 -13.95 -3.38 2.29
C THR A 97 -14.89 -2.22 2.63
N LEU A 98 -14.49 -0.98 2.31
CA LEU A 98 -15.32 0.20 2.54
C LEU A 98 -16.62 0.15 1.74
N SER A 99 -16.55 -0.21 0.47
CA SER A 99 -17.73 -0.33 -0.41
C SER A 99 -18.65 -1.47 0.04
N TYR A 100 -18.11 -2.62 0.47
CA TYR A 100 -18.86 -3.72 1.06
C TYR A 100 -19.63 -3.30 2.31
N LEU A 101 -19.02 -2.48 3.17
CA LEU A 101 -19.65 -1.93 4.37
C LEU A 101 -20.66 -0.80 4.06
N GLY A 102 -20.71 -0.32 2.83
CA GLY A 102 -21.56 0.80 2.43
C GLY A 102 -20.98 2.19 2.74
N LEU A 103 -19.71 2.23 3.07
CA LEU A 103 -18.96 3.46 3.44
C LEU A 103 -17.98 3.89 2.35
N GLY A 104 -17.92 3.17 1.24
CA GLY A 104 -17.02 3.40 0.11
C GLY A 104 -17.67 4.16 -1.03
N LEU A 105 -17.59 3.59 -2.23
CA LEU A 105 -18.12 4.18 -3.44
C LEU A 105 -19.66 4.14 -3.50
N ASP A 106 -20.23 5.04 -4.27
CA ASP A 106 -21.65 5.03 -4.61
C ASP A 106 -22.04 3.72 -5.31
N VAL A 107 -23.24 3.22 -5.03
CA VAL A 107 -23.75 1.94 -5.57
C VAL A 107 -23.82 1.88 -7.10
N ASN A 108 -23.88 3.03 -7.76
CA ASN A 108 -23.88 3.13 -9.21
C ASN A 108 -22.45 3.11 -9.81
N THR A 109 -21.42 3.16 -8.97
CA THR A 109 -20.02 3.12 -9.44
C THR A 109 -19.56 1.67 -9.52
N PRO A 110 -19.18 1.17 -10.71
CA PRO A 110 -18.73 -0.22 -10.83
C PRO A 110 -17.40 -0.42 -10.13
N SER A 111 -17.36 -1.29 -9.12
CA SER A 111 -16.13 -1.73 -8.44
C SER A 111 -16.29 -3.16 -7.93
N LEU A 112 -15.17 -3.84 -7.64
CA LEU A 112 -15.18 -5.17 -7.03
C LEU A 112 -15.84 -5.14 -5.65
N GLY A 113 -15.67 -4.07 -4.88
CA GLY A 113 -16.30 -3.88 -3.59
C GLY A 113 -17.82 -3.75 -3.68
N ILE A 114 -18.33 -3.00 -4.65
CA ILE A 114 -19.77 -2.88 -4.90
C ILE A 114 -20.35 -4.22 -5.37
N LEU A 115 -19.64 -4.98 -6.21
CA LEU A 115 -20.05 -6.33 -6.59
C LEU A 115 -20.16 -7.26 -5.36
N LEU A 116 -19.17 -7.23 -4.47
CA LEU A 116 -19.20 -7.98 -3.21
C LEU A 116 -20.35 -7.55 -2.29
N ARG A 117 -20.61 -6.25 -2.20
CA ARG A 117 -21.75 -5.70 -1.45
C ARG A 117 -23.09 -6.21 -1.99
N ASN A 118 -23.27 -6.15 -3.30
CA ASN A 118 -24.50 -6.62 -3.94
C ASN A 118 -24.66 -8.14 -3.78
N ALA A 119 -23.58 -8.90 -3.98
CA ALA A 119 -23.56 -10.35 -3.80
C ALA A 119 -23.96 -10.78 -2.36
N ARG A 120 -23.58 -9.99 -1.35
CA ARG A 120 -23.94 -10.25 0.05
C ARG A 120 -25.46 -10.34 0.24
N ASN A 121 -26.24 -9.50 -0.41
CA ASN A 121 -27.67 -9.45 -0.27
C ASN A 121 -28.35 -10.72 -0.82
N TYR A 122 -27.71 -11.41 -1.75
CA TYR A 122 -28.19 -12.63 -2.41
C TYR A 122 -27.42 -13.88 -1.99
N PHE A 123 -26.57 -13.80 -0.98
CA PHE A 123 -25.62 -14.87 -0.62
C PHE A 123 -26.31 -16.20 -0.31
N LEU A 124 -27.45 -16.18 0.38
CA LEU A 124 -28.19 -17.39 0.74
C LEU A 124 -28.82 -18.09 -0.49
N GLN A 125 -29.14 -17.35 -1.52
CA GLN A 125 -29.78 -17.87 -2.73
C GLN A 125 -28.77 -18.15 -3.85
N TYR A 126 -27.75 -17.28 -3.99
CA TYR A 126 -26.78 -17.32 -5.09
C TYR A 126 -25.36 -17.10 -4.57
N PRO A 127 -24.76 -18.04 -3.81
CA PRO A 127 -23.44 -17.87 -3.19
C PRO A 127 -22.33 -17.66 -4.21
N TYR A 128 -22.48 -18.15 -5.43
CA TYR A 128 -21.49 -17.97 -6.51
C TYR A 128 -21.27 -16.50 -6.91
N LEU A 129 -22.25 -15.62 -6.69
CA LEU A 129 -22.10 -14.19 -6.97
C LEU A 129 -20.99 -13.55 -6.10
N LEU A 130 -20.74 -14.06 -4.93
CA LEU A 130 -19.68 -13.60 -4.05
C LEU A 130 -18.33 -14.23 -4.41
N VAL A 131 -18.33 -15.47 -4.87
CA VAL A 131 -17.10 -16.22 -5.19
C VAL A 131 -16.32 -15.56 -6.32
N PHE A 132 -16.97 -15.17 -7.42
CA PHE A 132 -16.28 -14.59 -8.57
C PHE A 132 -15.49 -13.31 -8.23
N PRO A 133 -16.06 -12.25 -7.65
CA PRO A 133 -15.30 -11.06 -7.29
C PRO A 133 -14.25 -11.33 -6.20
N ALA A 134 -14.52 -12.24 -5.25
CA ALA A 134 -13.54 -12.61 -4.25
C ALA A 134 -12.30 -13.30 -4.85
N VAL A 135 -12.51 -14.21 -5.81
CA VAL A 135 -11.41 -14.86 -6.55
C VAL A 135 -10.60 -13.83 -7.33
N ILE A 136 -11.25 -12.87 -8.00
CA ILE A 136 -10.56 -11.81 -8.75
C ILE A 136 -9.67 -10.98 -7.82
N VAL A 137 -10.18 -10.53 -6.66
CA VAL A 137 -9.38 -9.78 -5.67
C VAL A 137 -8.19 -10.61 -5.19
N SER A 138 -8.40 -11.90 -4.95
CA SER A 138 -7.33 -12.81 -4.51
C SER A 138 -6.26 -12.99 -5.58
N LEU A 139 -6.65 -13.18 -6.84
CA LEU A 139 -5.72 -13.30 -7.97
C LEU A 139 -4.90 -12.04 -8.17
N ILE A 140 -5.53 -10.86 -8.11
CA ILE A 140 -4.82 -9.56 -8.16
C ILE A 140 -3.77 -9.50 -7.05
N THR A 141 -4.16 -9.84 -5.81
CA THR A 141 -3.24 -9.81 -4.66
C THR A 141 -2.04 -10.73 -4.86
N ILE A 142 -2.28 -11.97 -5.28
CA ILE A 142 -1.22 -12.96 -5.53
C ILE A 142 -0.30 -12.47 -6.65
N THR A 143 -0.86 -11.98 -7.75
CA THR A 143 -0.08 -11.50 -8.90
C THR A 143 0.85 -10.35 -8.50
N PHE A 144 0.32 -9.33 -7.83
CA PHE A 144 1.15 -8.19 -7.41
C PHE A 144 2.18 -8.58 -6.34
N TYR A 145 1.87 -9.56 -5.49
CA TYR A 145 2.83 -10.10 -4.54
C TYR A 145 4.00 -10.80 -5.25
N LEU A 146 3.72 -11.66 -6.21
CA LEU A 146 4.75 -12.38 -6.97
C LEU A 146 5.60 -11.41 -7.81
N VAL A 147 4.96 -10.51 -8.54
CA VAL A 147 5.64 -9.50 -9.34
C VAL A 147 6.48 -8.56 -8.45
N GLY A 148 5.93 -8.11 -7.34
CA GLY A 148 6.63 -7.24 -6.39
C GLY A 148 7.86 -7.90 -5.79
N ASN A 149 7.78 -9.17 -5.40
CA ASN A 149 8.96 -9.92 -4.93
C ASN A 149 10.02 -10.07 -6.03
N ALA A 150 9.63 -10.47 -7.24
CA ALA A 150 10.57 -10.63 -8.35
C ALA A 150 11.33 -9.31 -8.65
N PHE A 151 10.63 -8.17 -8.67
CA PHE A 151 11.28 -6.86 -8.85
C PHE A 151 12.14 -6.45 -7.65
N SER A 152 11.70 -6.75 -6.42
CA SER A 152 12.47 -6.48 -5.21
C SER A 152 13.77 -7.26 -5.21
N ASP A 153 13.72 -8.55 -5.55
CA ASP A 153 14.89 -9.43 -5.60
C ASP A 153 15.86 -9.00 -6.71
N ALA A 154 15.34 -8.59 -7.88
CA ALA A 154 16.16 -8.07 -8.97
C ALA A 154 16.82 -6.71 -8.64
N ALA A 155 16.20 -5.92 -7.78
CA ALA A 155 16.71 -4.61 -7.36
C ALA A 155 17.60 -4.69 -6.11
N ASP A 156 17.73 -5.85 -5.46
CA ASP A 156 18.55 -5.98 -4.24
C ASP A 156 20.05 -6.05 -4.61
N PRO A 157 20.86 -5.06 -4.17
CA PRO A 157 22.29 -5.05 -4.45
C PRO A 157 23.04 -6.27 -3.90
N ARG A 158 22.48 -6.97 -2.92
CA ARG A 158 23.10 -8.17 -2.31
C ARG A 158 23.10 -9.37 -3.25
N ASN A 159 22.19 -9.41 -4.20
CA ASN A 159 22.07 -10.51 -5.16
C ASN A 159 23.04 -10.37 -6.35
N HIS A 160 23.80 -9.26 -6.42
CA HIS A 160 24.73 -8.95 -7.50
C HIS A 160 26.21 -8.93 -7.06
N VAL A 161 26.52 -9.43 -5.85
CA VAL A 161 27.89 -9.54 -5.29
C VAL A 161 28.36 -10.97 -5.30
#